data_f8d1331ecab24466557673b51163bf7c
#
_entry.id   f8d1331ecab24466557673b51163bf7c
#
_cell.length_a   1.000
_cell.length_b   1.000
_cell.length_c   1.000
_cell.angle_alpha   90.00
_cell.angle_beta   90.00
_cell.angle_gamma   90.00
#
_symmetry.space_group_name_H-M   'P 1'
#
loop_
_entity.id
_entity.type
_entity.pdbx_description
1 polymer ?
#
loop_
_entity_poly.entity_id
_entity_poly.type
_entity_poly.pdbx_seq_one_letter_code
_entity_poly.pdbx_strand_id
1 'polypeptide(L)'
;KYQSKRVANAEYNVEFEGLIENVKRRYRESSESIKAEYESYMTITPCDVCGGKRLKPESLAVTVSDKNIAEITEMSIVRLSDFLNNMNLTERQISIGHQVIKEIKARVGFLVNVGLDYLSLARATGTLSGGEAQRIRLATQIGSGLMGVAYILDEPSIGLHQRDNDKLLAALKNLRDLGNTLIVVEHDEDTMYAADYIVDIGPGAGANGGEVVATGTVEDIIKCPESVTGAYLSRKITIPVPKERKMPTGFIEVVGARENNLKNINVKFPLGVMTCVTGVSGSGKSSLVNEILYKKLAKELNRAKIKAGDHDKIKGIKQLDKIINIDQSPIGRSPRSNPATYTGVFDLIRDLFANTKDAKAMGYSKGRFSFNVSGGRCEACKGDGIIKIEMHFLADVYVPCEVCKGKRYNRETLEVKYKGKSIYDVLDMTVDEACEFFENVPLILRKIETLRDVGLGYIKLGQPSTTLSGGEAQRIKLATELSRRSTGKTIYVLDEPTTGLHFADVHKLVNILQKLCEGGNTVVVIEHNLDVIKTADYIIDMGPEGGENGGTVVATGTPEEVAKIKKSYTGQYIKKYLKGK
;
A
#
# COMPACT_ATOMS: atom_id res chain seq x y z
N LYS A 1 -15.09 -5.57 47.46
CA LYS A 1 -14.18 -5.15 48.55
C LYS A 1 -12.74 -5.23 48.03
N TYR A 2 -12.04 -4.14 48.11
CA TYR A 2 -10.62 -4.06 47.74
C TYR A 2 -9.79 -3.81 48.98
N GLN A 3 -8.79 -4.63 49.24
CA GLN A 3 -7.84 -4.41 50.33
C GLN A 3 -6.57 -3.76 49.78
N SER A 4 -6.27 -2.57 50.22
CA SER A 4 -5.03 -1.89 49.87
C SER A 4 -3.86 -2.46 50.64
N LYS A 5 -2.81 -2.91 49.94
CA LYS A 5 -1.54 -3.35 50.58
C LYS A 5 -0.70 -2.19 51.17
N ARG A 6 -1.09 -0.93 50.94
CA ARG A 6 -0.34 0.27 51.38
C ARG A 6 -0.87 0.91 52.66
N VAL A 7 -2.11 0.61 53.03
CA VAL A 7 -2.70 1.10 54.29
C VAL A 7 -3.35 -0.08 54.97
N ALA A 8 -2.81 -0.50 56.10
CA ALA A 8 -3.33 -1.60 56.90
C ALA A 8 -4.76 -1.25 57.37
N ASN A 9 -5.73 -2.12 57.03
CA ASN A 9 -7.14 -2.06 57.42
C ASN A 9 -8.06 -1.00 56.77
N ALA A 10 -7.76 -0.46 55.60
CA ALA A 10 -8.75 0.32 54.86
C ALA A 10 -9.56 -0.59 53.91
N GLU A 11 -10.84 -0.78 54.19
CA GLU A 11 -11.80 -1.40 53.27
C GLU A 11 -12.51 -0.30 52.48
N TYR A 12 -12.42 -0.37 51.17
CA TYR A 12 -13.16 0.52 50.26
C TYR A 12 -14.27 -0.27 49.55
N ASN A 13 -15.48 0.19 49.65
CA ASN A 13 -16.58 -0.25 48.79
C ASN A 13 -16.50 0.50 47.49
N VAL A 14 -16.02 -0.15 46.45
CA VAL A 14 -16.02 0.39 45.10
C VAL A 14 -17.08 -0.36 44.29
N GLU A 15 -17.99 0.36 43.68
CA GLU A 15 -18.92 -0.25 42.72
C GLU A 15 -18.13 -0.87 41.57
N PHE A 16 -18.49 -2.09 41.18
CA PHE A 16 -17.88 -2.76 40.05
C PHE A 16 -18.38 -2.09 38.78
N GLU A 17 -17.51 -1.38 38.09
CA GLU A 17 -17.77 -0.63 36.85
C GLU A 17 -18.38 -1.51 35.74
N GLY A 18 -18.19 -2.82 35.79
CA GLY A 18 -18.52 -3.73 34.69
C GLY A 18 -17.41 -3.81 33.63
N LEU A 19 -17.34 -4.93 32.90
CA LEU A 19 -16.28 -5.16 31.92
C LEU A 19 -16.37 -4.21 30.72
N ILE A 20 -17.56 -3.97 30.22
CA ILE A 20 -17.79 -3.13 29.03
C ILE A 20 -17.39 -1.68 29.31
N GLU A 21 -17.86 -1.10 30.43
CA GLU A 21 -17.55 0.30 30.78
C GLU A 21 -16.05 0.47 31.11
N ASN A 22 -15.43 -0.52 31.77
CA ASN A 22 -14.00 -0.53 32.02
C ASN A 22 -13.18 -0.52 30.70
N VAL A 23 -13.55 -1.34 29.71
CA VAL A 23 -12.91 -1.34 28.39
C VAL A 23 -13.14 -0.03 27.66
N LYS A 24 -14.37 0.52 27.66
CA LYS A 24 -14.67 1.82 27.06
C LYS A 24 -13.86 2.96 27.68
N ARG A 25 -13.76 3.01 29.01
CA ARG A 25 -12.96 4.01 29.70
C ARG A 25 -11.49 3.89 29.35
N ARG A 26 -10.93 2.67 29.41
CA ARG A 26 -9.54 2.41 29.03
C ARG A 26 -9.27 2.82 27.58
N TYR A 27 -10.18 2.53 26.66
CA TYR A 27 -10.06 2.95 25.27
C TYR A 27 -10.00 4.48 25.14
N ARG A 28 -10.88 5.23 25.85
CA ARG A 28 -10.90 6.69 25.83
C ARG A 28 -9.63 7.32 26.38
N GLU A 29 -9.12 6.78 27.49
CA GLU A 29 -7.97 7.30 28.24
C GLU A 29 -6.61 6.85 27.69
N SER A 30 -6.59 5.93 26.73
CA SER A 30 -5.36 5.32 26.20
C SER A 30 -4.71 6.18 25.12
N SER A 31 -3.40 5.99 24.94
CA SER A 31 -2.65 6.54 23.79
C SER A 31 -3.12 5.92 22.48
N GLU A 32 -2.88 6.59 21.36
CA GLU A 32 -3.29 6.14 20.03
C GLU A 32 -2.79 4.72 19.69
N SER A 33 -1.59 4.35 20.15
CA SER A 33 -1.06 3.00 19.95
C SER A 33 -1.87 1.91 20.68
N ILE A 34 -2.33 2.21 21.89
CA ILE A 34 -3.15 1.30 22.70
C ILE A 34 -4.59 1.28 22.17
N LYS A 35 -5.11 2.42 21.72
CA LYS A 35 -6.43 2.48 21.03
C LYS A 35 -6.45 1.57 19.82
N ALA A 36 -5.42 1.61 18.98
CA ALA A 36 -5.31 0.74 17.82
C ALA A 36 -5.27 -0.75 18.18
N GLU A 37 -4.71 -1.11 19.34
CA GLU A 37 -4.76 -2.48 19.85
C GLU A 37 -6.21 -2.87 20.25
N TYR A 38 -6.93 -2.01 20.96
CA TYR A 38 -8.35 -2.24 21.26
C TYR A 38 -9.20 -2.34 19.99
N GLU A 39 -8.98 -1.47 19.01
CA GLU A 39 -9.69 -1.47 17.73
C GLU A 39 -9.49 -2.78 16.96
N SER A 40 -8.35 -3.44 17.09
CA SER A 40 -8.10 -4.75 16.49
C SER A 40 -9.04 -5.86 17.00
N TYR A 41 -9.63 -5.68 18.18
CA TYR A 41 -10.62 -6.59 18.77
C TYR A 41 -12.07 -6.14 18.54
N MET A 42 -12.28 -4.93 17.98
CA MET A 42 -13.62 -4.40 17.71
C MET A 42 -14.12 -4.87 16.35
N THR A 43 -15.41 -5.13 16.25
CA THR A 43 -16.07 -5.46 14.99
C THR A 43 -17.07 -4.37 14.69
N ILE A 44 -17.04 -3.84 13.45
CA ILE A 44 -18.04 -2.88 12.98
C ILE A 44 -19.30 -3.66 12.64
N THR A 45 -20.39 -3.35 13.34
CA THR A 45 -21.71 -3.93 13.09
C THR A 45 -22.70 -2.85 12.64
N PRO A 46 -23.66 -3.18 11.78
CA PRO A 46 -24.76 -2.27 11.46
C PRO A 46 -25.51 -1.87 12.73
N CYS A 47 -26.02 -0.65 12.79
CA CYS A 47 -26.87 -0.19 13.89
C CYS A 47 -28.17 -1.00 13.92
N ASP A 48 -28.53 -1.55 15.08
CA ASP A 48 -29.72 -2.40 15.25
C ASP A 48 -31.03 -1.64 14.97
N VAL A 49 -31.06 -0.31 15.18
CA VAL A 49 -32.25 0.51 14.98
C VAL A 49 -32.48 0.83 13.50
N CYS A 50 -31.43 1.24 12.77
CA CYS A 50 -31.58 1.65 11.36
C CYS A 50 -31.07 0.60 10.36
N GLY A 51 -30.57 -0.56 10.82
CA GLY A 51 -30.02 -1.60 9.95
C GLY A 51 -28.89 -1.11 9.03
N GLY A 52 -28.13 -0.09 9.45
CA GLY A 52 -27.05 0.52 8.64
C GLY A 52 -27.52 1.64 7.71
N LYS A 53 -28.82 1.90 7.57
CA LYS A 53 -29.40 2.92 6.65
C LYS A 53 -29.17 4.37 7.08
N ARG A 54 -28.74 4.62 8.33
CA ARG A 54 -28.40 5.94 8.91
C ARG A 54 -29.54 6.92 9.08
N LEU A 55 -30.72 6.67 8.50
CA LEU A 55 -31.88 7.56 8.46
C LEU A 55 -33.06 6.97 9.25
N LYS A 56 -33.98 7.87 9.65
CA LYS A 56 -35.24 7.49 10.30
C LYS A 56 -36.22 6.88 9.31
N PRO A 57 -37.17 6.04 9.77
CA PRO A 57 -38.17 5.42 8.90
C PRO A 57 -38.98 6.43 8.08
N GLU A 58 -39.31 7.59 8.65
CA GLU A 58 -40.08 8.64 7.99
C GLU A 58 -39.32 9.23 6.79
N SER A 59 -37.97 9.39 6.92
CA SER A 59 -37.13 9.85 5.83
C SER A 59 -36.98 8.79 4.73
N LEU A 60 -37.01 7.52 5.10
CA LEU A 60 -36.94 6.40 4.16
C LEU A 60 -38.29 6.12 3.46
N ALA A 61 -39.41 6.66 3.98
CA ALA A 61 -40.71 6.56 3.34
C ALA A 61 -40.85 7.47 2.10
N VAL A 62 -39.94 8.46 1.95
CA VAL A 62 -39.92 9.32 0.75
C VAL A 62 -39.23 8.60 -0.39
N THR A 63 -39.94 8.45 -1.51
CA THR A 63 -39.42 7.75 -2.70
C THR A 63 -39.45 8.63 -3.95
N VAL A 64 -38.52 8.38 -4.86
CA VAL A 64 -38.46 8.95 -6.20
C VAL A 64 -38.29 7.78 -7.19
N SER A 65 -39.20 7.63 -8.15
CA SER A 65 -39.26 6.44 -9.03
C SER A 65 -39.18 5.14 -8.22
N ASP A 66 -40.00 5.01 -7.17
CA ASP A 66 -40.13 3.86 -6.27
C ASP A 66 -38.87 3.47 -5.47
N LYS A 67 -37.88 4.35 -5.41
CA LYS A 67 -36.65 4.15 -4.65
C LYS A 67 -36.47 5.23 -3.57
N ASN A 68 -36.10 4.82 -2.36
CA ASN A 68 -35.71 5.74 -1.30
C ASN A 68 -34.22 6.10 -1.37
N ILE A 69 -33.80 7.09 -0.61
CA ILE A 69 -32.43 7.60 -0.65
C ILE A 69 -31.38 6.56 -0.23
N ALA A 70 -31.69 5.64 0.70
CA ALA A 70 -30.76 4.59 1.10
C ALA A 70 -30.55 3.59 -0.04
N GLU A 71 -31.65 3.13 -0.67
CA GLU A 71 -31.57 2.24 -1.83
C GLU A 71 -30.79 2.86 -3.00
N ILE A 72 -30.98 4.17 -3.24
CA ILE A 72 -30.25 4.90 -4.30
C ILE A 72 -28.76 4.98 -3.97
N THR A 73 -28.41 5.30 -2.72
CA THR A 73 -26.99 5.43 -2.33
C THR A 73 -26.25 4.09 -2.20
N GLU A 74 -26.98 3.01 -1.99
CA GLU A 74 -26.42 1.64 -1.97
C GLU A 74 -26.16 1.07 -3.38
N MET A 75 -26.80 1.62 -4.42
CA MET A 75 -26.55 1.20 -5.80
C MET A 75 -25.08 1.42 -6.18
N SER A 76 -24.53 0.53 -7.00
CA SER A 76 -23.28 0.82 -7.68
C SER A 76 -23.44 2.03 -8.61
N ILE A 77 -22.35 2.78 -8.83
CA ILE A 77 -22.36 4.00 -9.65
C ILE A 77 -22.92 3.73 -11.06
N VAL A 78 -22.61 2.56 -11.66
CA VAL A 78 -23.16 2.19 -12.97
C VAL A 78 -24.69 1.99 -12.88
N ARG A 79 -25.20 1.27 -11.86
CA ARG A 79 -26.64 1.10 -11.65
C ARG A 79 -27.34 2.42 -11.34
N LEU A 80 -26.69 3.29 -10.58
CA LEU A 80 -27.19 4.62 -10.30
C LEU A 80 -27.30 5.46 -11.59
N SER A 81 -26.30 5.39 -12.46
CA SER A 81 -26.33 6.03 -13.76
C SER A 81 -27.49 5.55 -14.61
N ASP A 82 -27.69 4.23 -14.68
CA ASP A 82 -28.81 3.61 -15.40
C ASP A 82 -30.16 4.00 -14.80
N PHE A 83 -30.29 3.99 -13.49
CA PHE A 83 -31.50 4.44 -12.77
C PHE A 83 -31.82 5.90 -13.13
N LEU A 84 -30.86 6.81 -13.02
CA LEU A 84 -31.04 8.23 -13.32
C LEU A 84 -31.45 8.47 -14.78
N ASN A 85 -30.98 7.63 -15.73
CA ASN A 85 -31.33 7.75 -17.14
C ASN A 85 -32.74 7.23 -17.44
N ASN A 86 -33.24 6.27 -16.67
CA ASN A 86 -34.51 5.58 -16.89
C ASN A 86 -35.58 5.92 -15.84
N MET A 87 -35.43 7.05 -15.12
CA MET A 87 -36.41 7.46 -14.10
C MET A 87 -37.78 7.76 -14.73
N ASN A 88 -38.83 7.19 -14.18
CA ASN A 88 -40.22 7.52 -14.52
C ASN A 88 -40.67 8.72 -13.70
N LEU A 89 -40.64 9.90 -14.29
CA LEU A 89 -41.02 11.17 -13.66
C LEU A 89 -42.25 11.77 -14.33
N THR A 90 -43.16 12.33 -13.54
CA THR A 90 -44.28 13.13 -14.05
C THR A 90 -43.75 14.46 -14.60
N GLU A 91 -44.53 15.13 -15.47
CA GLU A 91 -44.17 16.45 -16.04
C GLU A 91 -43.86 17.48 -14.94
N ARG A 92 -44.60 17.47 -13.86
CA ARG A 92 -44.36 18.34 -12.71
C ARG A 92 -43.04 18.05 -12.03
N GLN A 93 -42.71 16.77 -11.83
CA GLN A 93 -41.42 16.34 -11.25
C GLN A 93 -40.24 16.69 -12.17
N ILE A 94 -40.40 16.54 -13.47
CA ILE A 94 -39.40 16.95 -14.46
C ILE A 94 -39.17 18.47 -14.39
N SER A 95 -40.23 19.27 -14.37
CA SER A 95 -40.12 20.73 -14.28
C SER A 95 -39.38 21.19 -13.01
N ILE A 96 -39.61 20.54 -11.87
CA ILE A 96 -38.95 20.86 -10.61
C ILE A 96 -37.51 20.33 -10.57
N GLY A 97 -37.30 19.08 -11.01
CA GLY A 97 -36.05 18.33 -10.78
C GLY A 97 -35.03 18.38 -11.92
N HIS A 98 -35.38 18.90 -13.10
CA HIS A 98 -34.54 18.82 -14.31
C HIS A 98 -33.09 19.27 -14.08
N GLN A 99 -32.89 20.45 -13.50
CA GLN A 99 -31.55 21.00 -13.28
C GLN A 99 -30.74 20.17 -12.27
N VAL A 100 -31.38 19.74 -11.18
CA VAL A 100 -30.74 18.91 -10.15
C VAL A 100 -30.35 17.54 -10.73
N ILE A 101 -31.26 16.90 -11.49
CA ILE A 101 -30.99 15.61 -12.10
C ILE A 101 -29.88 15.72 -13.13
N LYS A 102 -29.84 16.79 -13.91
CA LYS A 102 -28.77 17.06 -14.88
C LYS A 102 -27.41 17.13 -14.18
N GLU A 103 -27.30 17.86 -13.08
CA GLU A 103 -26.08 17.95 -12.27
C GLU A 103 -25.67 16.61 -11.66
N ILE A 104 -26.62 15.86 -11.09
CA ILE A 104 -26.34 14.54 -10.54
C ILE A 104 -25.83 13.59 -11.63
N LYS A 105 -26.48 13.55 -12.81
CA LYS A 105 -26.04 12.73 -13.95
C LYS A 105 -24.62 13.08 -14.39
N ALA A 106 -24.29 14.36 -14.46
CA ALA A 106 -22.95 14.80 -14.83
C ALA A 106 -21.91 14.30 -13.83
N ARG A 107 -22.14 14.48 -12.52
CA ARG A 107 -21.22 14.04 -11.45
C ARG A 107 -21.07 12.52 -11.38
N VAL A 108 -22.17 11.78 -11.53
CA VAL A 108 -22.14 10.31 -11.59
C VAL A 108 -21.38 9.86 -12.85
N GLY A 109 -21.58 10.52 -13.99
CA GLY A 109 -20.85 10.26 -15.22
C GLY A 109 -19.33 10.43 -15.06
N PHE A 110 -18.88 11.44 -14.31
CA PHE A 110 -17.45 11.61 -14.04
C PHE A 110 -16.87 10.44 -13.23
N LEU A 111 -17.62 9.91 -12.24
CA LEU A 111 -17.18 8.74 -11.48
C LEU A 111 -17.05 7.49 -12.37
N VAL A 112 -17.97 7.32 -13.34
CA VAL A 112 -17.87 6.24 -14.34
C VAL A 112 -16.64 6.42 -15.21
N ASN A 113 -16.39 7.65 -15.69
CA ASN A 113 -15.27 7.97 -16.59
C ASN A 113 -13.89 7.75 -15.95
N VAL A 114 -13.76 7.88 -14.63
CA VAL A 114 -12.52 7.58 -13.91
C VAL A 114 -12.42 6.12 -13.42
N GLY A 115 -13.32 5.23 -13.87
CA GLY A 115 -13.27 3.80 -13.57
C GLY A 115 -13.72 3.43 -12.15
N LEU A 116 -14.64 4.22 -11.55
CA LEU A 116 -15.22 3.98 -10.23
C LEU A 116 -16.67 3.46 -10.31
N ASP A 117 -17.03 2.86 -11.42
CA ASP A 117 -18.38 2.39 -11.75
C ASP A 117 -18.92 1.31 -10.78
N TYR A 118 -18.03 0.57 -10.13
CA TYR A 118 -18.35 -0.48 -9.18
C TYR A 118 -18.59 0.00 -7.74
N LEU A 119 -18.19 1.22 -7.38
CA LEU A 119 -18.40 1.78 -6.03
C LEU A 119 -19.87 2.12 -5.80
N SER A 120 -20.27 2.25 -4.53
CA SER A 120 -21.55 2.84 -4.13
C SER A 120 -21.34 4.14 -3.37
N LEU A 121 -22.32 5.06 -3.43
CA LEU A 121 -22.24 6.32 -2.69
C LEU A 121 -22.28 6.12 -1.16
N ALA A 122 -22.88 5.02 -0.69
CA ALA A 122 -22.95 4.67 0.73
C ALA A 122 -21.63 4.12 1.29
N ARG A 123 -20.65 3.79 0.45
CA ARG A 123 -19.38 3.19 0.89
C ARG A 123 -18.60 4.15 1.80
N ALA A 124 -18.21 3.65 2.96
CA ALA A 124 -17.45 4.44 3.93
C ALA A 124 -16.06 4.79 3.40
N THR A 125 -15.64 6.05 3.55
CA THR A 125 -14.35 6.56 3.05
C THR A 125 -13.14 5.81 3.60
N GLY A 126 -13.21 5.36 4.86
CA GLY A 126 -12.14 4.56 5.48
C GLY A 126 -11.94 3.16 4.87
N THR A 127 -12.83 2.71 3.97
CA THR A 127 -12.71 1.44 3.25
C THR A 127 -12.19 1.61 1.81
N LEU A 128 -11.96 2.85 1.38
CA LEU A 128 -11.43 3.16 0.06
C LEU A 128 -9.92 2.92 0.02
N SER A 129 -9.44 2.37 -1.08
CA SER A 129 -8.00 2.35 -1.38
C SER A 129 -7.49 3.77 -1.68
N GLY A 130 -6.16 3.97 -1.59
CA GLY A 130 -5.54 5.25 -1.93
C GLY A 130 -5.90 5.72 -3.35
N GLY A 131 -5.82 4.83 -4.34
CA GLY A 131 -6.18 5.12 -5.72
C GLY A 131 -7.67 5.42 -5.91
N GLU A 132 -8.59 4.72 -5.21
CA GLU A 132 -10.02 5.04 -5.24
C GLU A 132 -10.30 6.45 -4.71
N ALA A 133 -9.70 6.80 -3.57
CA ALA A 133 -9.87 8.13 -2.97
C ALA A 133 -9.31 9.24 -3.88
N GLN A 134 -8.17 9.00 -4.52
CA GLN A 134 -7.57 9.94 -5.47
C GLN A 134 -8.45 10.15 -6.70
N ARG A 135 -9.00 9.08 -7.29
CA ARG A 135 -9.92 9.17 -8.43
C ARG A 135 -11.24 9.86 -8.09
N ILE A 136 -11.77 9.69 -6.88
CA ILE A 136 -12.94 10.46 -6.42
C ILE A 136 -12.62 11.96 -6.41
N ARG A 137 -11.44 12.36 -5.91
CA ARG A 137 -11.00 13.76 -5.95
C ARG A 137 -10.86 14.27 -7.38
N LEU A 138 -10.25 13.48 -8.26
CA LEU A 138 -10.11 13.80 -9.69
C LEU A 138 -11.49 13.98 -10.34
N ALA A 139 -12.44 13.06 -10.13
CA ALA A 139 -13.80 13.17 -10.63
C ALA A 139 -14.51 14.46 -10.16
N THR A 140 -14.28 14.85 -8.91
CA THR A 140 -14.82 16.11 -8.36
C THR A 140 -14.22 17.33 -9.07
N GLN A 141 -12.92 17.31 -9.35
CA GLN A 141 -12.23 18.40 -10.04
C GLN A 141 -12.66 18.52 -11.52
N ILE A 142 -12.74 17.39 -12.23
CA ILE A 142 -13.28 17.35 -13.61
C ILE A 142 -14.71 17.89 -13.62
N GLY A 143 -15.52 17.52 -12.64
CA GLY A 143 -16.90 17.95 -12.49
C GLY A 143 -17.09 19.45 -12.20
N SER A 144 -16.03 20.16 -11.79
CA SER A 144 -16.09 21.61 -11.57
C SER A 144 -16.20 22.42 -12.88
N GLY A 145 -15.82 21.83 -14.03
CA GLY A 145 -15.85 22.50 -15.34
C GLY A 145 -14.95 23.72 -15.45
N LEU A 146 -13.94 23.84 -14.55
CA LEU A 146 -13.00 24.96 -14.58
C LEU A 146 -12.13 24.88 -15.82
N MET A 147 -11.93 26.04 -16.45
CA MET A 147 -11.05 26.23 -17.62
C MET A 147 -9.89 27.16 -17.26
N GLY A 148 -8.73 26.96 -17.92
CA GLY A 148 -7.54 27.78 -17.68
C GLY A 148 -6.86 27.52 -16.33
N VAL A 149 -7.05 26.32 -15.76
CA VAL A 149 -6.49 25.88 -14.48
C VAL A 149 -5.33 24.91 -14.70
N ALA A 150 -4.32 24.96 -13.83
CA ALA A 150 -3.27 23.94 -13.77
C ALA A 150 -3.67 22.85 -12.77
N TYR A 151 -3.74 21.61 -13.24
CA TYR A 151 -3.97 20.41 -12.42
C TYR A 151 -2.65 19.67 -12.22
N ILE A 152 -2.30 19.37 -10.99
CA ILE A 152 -1.12 18.58 -10.62
C ILE A 152 -1.61 17.26 -10.05
N LEU A 153 -1.23 16.17 -10.70
CA LEU A 153 -1.66 14.82 -10.36
C LEU A 153 -0.42 13.96 -10.06
N ASP A 154 -0.45 13.28 -8.93
CA ASP A 154 0.63 12.39 -8.49
C ASP A 154 0.15 10.95 -8.63
N GLU A 155 0.75 10.20 -9.57
CA GLU A 155 0.48 8.80 -9.87
C GLU A 155 -1.02 8.44 -9.96
N PRO A 156 -1.82 9.09 -10.81
CA PRO A 156 -3.27 8.86 -10.88
C PRO A 156 -3.65 7.45 -11.40
N SER A 157 -2.72 6.73 -12.04
CA SER A 157 -2.90 5.36 -12.55
C SER A 157 -2.76 4.27 -11.47
N ILE A 158 -2.39 4.64 -10.23
CA ILE A 158 -2.14 3.66 -9.14
C ILE A 158 -3.31 2.67 -8.99
N GLY A 159 -2.96 1.37 -8.95
CA GLY A 159 -3.92 0.29 -8.68
C GLY A 159 -4.96 0.10 -9.80
N LEU A 160 -4.73 0.65 -10.99
CA LEU A 160 -5.60 0.47 -12.13
C LEU A 160 -5.19 -0.73 -12.99
N HIS A 161 -6.18 -1.50 -13.39
CA HIS A 161 -6.03 -2.40 -14.53
C HIS A 161 -5.92 -1.58 -15.83
N GLN A 162 -5.17 -2.06 -16.83
CA GLN A 162 -4.94 -1.34 -18.09
C GLN A 162 -6.24 -0.84 -18.76
N ARG A 163 -7.31 -1.63 -18.73
CA ARG A 163 -8.63 -1.21 -19.22
C ARG A 163 -9.17 0.04 -18.52
N ASP A 164 -8.96 0.14 -17.22
CA ASP A 164 -9.45 1.29 -16.45
C ASP A 164 -8.48 2.49 -16.61
N ASN A 165 -7.20 2.22 -16.87
CA ASN A 165 -6.21 3.25 -17.24
C ASN A 165 -6.58 3.92 -18.57
N ASP A 166 -7.04 3.17 -19.57
CA ASP A 166 -7.52 3.74 -20.85
C ASP A 166 -8.64 4.77 -20.62
N LYS A 167 -9.59 4.47 -19.68
CA LYS A 167 -10.67 5.42 -19.33
C LYS A 167 -10.11 6.67 -18.65
N LEU A 168 -9.15 6.51 -17.72
CA LEU A 168 -8.50 7.62 -17.05
C LEU A 168 -7.78 8.53 -18.05
N LEU A 169 -6.99 7.96 -18.95
CA LEU A 169 -6.28 8.71 -19.99
C LEU A 169 -7.25 9.50 -20.90
N ALA A 170 -8.38 8.91 -21.27
CA ALA A 170 -9.41 9.60 -22.02
C ALA A 170 -9.98 10.80 -21.24
N ALA A 171 -10.23 10.63 -19.93
CA ALA A 171 -10.73 11.70 -19.06
C ALA A 171 -9.70 12.84 -18.90
N LEU A 172 -8.41 12.51 -18.74
CA LEU A 172 -7.32 13.49 -18.65
C LEU A 172 -7.16 14.29 -19.96
N LYS A 173 -7.22 13.61 -21.11
CA LYS A 173 -7.18 14.28 -22.43
C LYS A 173 -8.36 15.24 -22.59
N ASN A 174 -9.56 14.83 -22.24
CA ASN A 174 -10.73 15.70 -22.27
C ASN A 174 -10.54 16.95 -21.38
N LEU A 175 -9.97 16.78 -20.18
CA LEU A 175 -9.69 17.89 -19.28
C LEU A 175 -8.67 18.87 -19.87
N ARG A 176 -7.63 18.39 -20.54
CA ARG A 176 -6.66 19.18 -21.31
C ARG A 176 -7.36 19.95 -22.44
N ASP A 177 -8.20 19.27 -23.23
CA ASP A 177 -8.87 19.81 -24.41
C ASP A 177 -9.87 20.94 -24.06
N LEU A 178 -10.29 21.01 -22.78
CA LEU A 178 -11.04 22.15 -22.23
C LEU A 178 -10.16 23.40 -22.00
N GLY A 179 -8.87 23.38 -22.35
CA GLY A 179 -7.95 24.51 -22.20
C GLY A 179 -7.24 24.55 -20.84
N ASN A 180 -7.13 23.42 -20.15
CA ASN A 180 -6.39 23.28 -18.92
C ASN A 180 -4.96 22.78 -19.14
N THR A 181 -4.08 23.06 -18.19
CA THR A 181 -2.73 22.49 -18.13
C THR A 181 -2.71 21.33 -17.15
N LEU A 182 -2.21 20.16 -17.57
CA LEU A 182 -2.06 19.01 -16.71
C LEU A 182 -0.58 18.70 -16.51
N ILE A 183 -0.16 18.61 -15.26
CA ILE A 183 1.16 18.12 -14.84
C ILE A 183 0.92 16.79 -14.12
N VAL A 184 1.45 15.71 -14.67
CA VAL A 184 1.23 14.36 -14.16
C VAL A 184 2.58 13.74 -13.81
N VAL A 185 2.76 13.35 -12.56
CA VAL A 185 3.90 12.54 -12.13
C VAL A 185 3.49 11.09 -12.33
N GLU A 186 4.22 10.36 -13.18
CA GLU A 186 3.82 8.99 -13.55
C GLU A 186 5.00 8.09 -13.89
N HIS A 187 4.75 6.79 -13.73
CA HIS A 187 5.66 5.71 -14.07
C HIS A 187 5.05 4.74 -15.09
N ASP A 188 3.80 4.95 -15.48
CA ASP A 188 3.07 4.10 -16.42
C ASP A 188 3.44 4.41 -17.88
N GLU A 189 3.75 3.37 -18.65
CA GLU A 189 4.15 3.47 -20.05
C GLU A 189 3.06 4.11 -20.93
N ASP A 190 1.79 3.69 -20.77
CA ASP A 190 0.69 4.16 -21.59
C ASP A 190 0.41 5.65 -21.33
N THR A 191 0.58 6.10 -20.09
CA THR A 191 0.47 7.51 -19.71
C THR A 191 1.59 8.35 -20.35
N MET A 192 2.83 7.84 -20.36
CA MET A 192 3.95 8.52 -21.00
C MET A 192 3.72 8.66 -22.51
N TYR A 193 3.24 7.61 -23.20
CA TYR A 193 2.89 7.69 -24.63
C TYR A 193 1.70 8.60 -24.91
N ALA A 194 0.84 8.84 -23.92
CA ALA A 194 -0.32 9.74 -24.08
C ALA A 194 0.01 11.21 -23.81
N ALA A 195 1.18 11.51 -23.23
CA ALA A 195 1.63 12.85 -22.88
C ALA A 195 2.05 13.66 -24.13
N ASP A 196 1.78 14.95 -24.12
CA ASP A 196 2.22 15.88 -25.17
C ASP A 196 3.70 16.27 -24.97
N TYR A 197 4.17 16.27 -23.72
CA TYR A 197 5.52 16.66 -23.35
C TYR A 197 5.96 15.89 -22.09
N ILE A 198 7.19 15.43 -22.07
CA ILE A 198 7.78 14.70 -20.95
C ILE A 198 8.98 15.46 -20.42
N VAL A 199 9.11 15.50 -19.10
CA VAL A 199 10.30 15.95 -18.37
C VAL A 199 10.84 14.74 -17.61
N ASP A 200 11.96 14.21 -18.05
CA ASP A 200 12.63 13.05 -17.42
C ASP A 200 13.61 13.54 -16.36
N ILE A 201 13.38 13.17 -15.11
CA ILE A 201 14.19 13.59 -13.95
C ILE A 201 15.00 12.40 -13.45
N GLY A 202 16.30 12.60 -13.31
CA GLY A 202 17.24 11.54 -12.92
C GLY A 202 18.63 12.10 -12.60
N PRO A 203 19.70 11.37 -13.00
CA PRO A 203 19.72 10.01 -13.56
C PRO A 203 19.38 8.90 -12.54
N GLY A 204 19.56 9.19 -11.24
CA GLY A 204 19.29 8.26 -10.13
C GLY A 204 18.26 8.79 -9.15
N ALA A 205 18.28 8.28 -7.93
CA ALA A 205 17.39 8.70 -6.85
C ALA A 205 18.21 9.38 -5.71
N GLY A 206 17.55 10.21 -4.89
CA GLY A 206 18.17 10.91 -3.76
C GLY A 206 19.29 11.85 -4.18
N ALA A 207 20.47 11.74 -3.57
CA ALA A 207 21.63 12.59 -3.86
C ALA A 207 22.14 12.46 -5.31
N ASN A 208 21.86 11.35 -5.97
CA ASN A 208 22.28 11.07 -7.35
C ASN A 208 21.17 11.41 -8.37
N GLY A 209 20.12 12.09 -7.95
CA GLY A 209 19.00 12.51 -8.77
C GLY A 209 18.75 14.01 -8.72
N GLY A 210 17.57 14.43 -9.17
CA GLY A 210 17.14 15.82 -9.12
C GLY A 210 17.60 16.67 -10.29
N GLU A 211 18.20 16.05 -11.33
CA GLU A 211 18.59 16.73 -12.56
C GLU A 211 17.60 16.44 -13.69
N VAL A 212 17.40 17.38 -14.58
CA VAL A 212 16.62 17.16 -15.80
C VAL A 212 17.51 16.46 -16.83
N VAL A 213 17.26 15.18 -17.08
CA VAL A 213 18.04 14.33 -18.00
C VAL A 213 17.65 14.58 -19.45
N ALA A 214 16.33 14.63 -19.71
CA ALA A 214 15.80 14.85 -21.03
C ALA A 214 14.44 15.55 -20.96
N THR A 215 14.11 16.29 -22.01
CA THR A 215 12.78 16.92 -22.17
C THR A 215 12.33 16.85 -23.62
N GLY A 216 11.03 16.78 -23.83
CA GLY A 216 10.46 16.79 -25.19
C GLY A 216 9.34 15.78 -25.36
N THR A 217 9.13 15.35 -26.59
CA THR A 217 8.18 14.27 -26.91
C THR A 217 8.73 12.91 -26.49
N VAL A 218 7.92 11.87 -26.56
CA VAL A 218 8.36 10.48 -26.30
C VAL A 218 9.55 10.10 -27.19
N GLU A 219 9.54 10.52 -28.45
CA GLU A 219 10.62 10.27 -29.42
C GLU A 219 11.93 10.95 -29.00
N ASP A 220 11.87 12.13 -28.41
CA ASP A 220 13.05 12.85 -27.91
C ASP A 220 13.65 12.14 -26.69
N ILE A 221 12.80 11.69 -25.76
CA ILE A 221 13.22 10.89 -24.61
C ILE A 221 13.89 9.56 -25.04
N ILE A 222 13.29 8.87 -26.02
CA ILE A 222 13.82 7.60 -26.58
C ILE A 222 15.20 7.79 -27.23
N LYS A 223 15.44 8.95 -27.84
CA LYS A 223 16.72 9.25 -28.50
C LYS A 223 17.83 9.65 -27.53
N CYS A 224 17.48 10.09 -26.31
CA CYS A 224 18.46 10.48 -25.31
C CYS A 224 19.17 9.26 -24.71
N PRO A 225 20.49 9.09 -24.92
CA PRO A 225 21.21 7.92 -24.45
C PRO A 225 21.36 7.86 -22.93
N GLU A 226 21.25 8.98 -22.24
CA GLU A 226 21.37 9.11 -20.79
C GLU A 226 20.04 8.83 -20.08
N SER A 227 18.92 8.84 -20.80
CA SER A 227 17.59 8.56 -20.25
C SER A 227 17.37 7.07 -20.03
N VAL A 228 17.30 6.67 -18.77
CA VAL A 228 16.91 5.31 -18.37
C VAL A 228 15.46 5.03 -18.78
N THR A 229 14.58 6.01 -18.60
CA THR A 229 13.18 5.96 -19.06
C THR A 229 13.12 5.69 -20.57
N GLY A 230 13.89 6.45 -21.37
CA GLY A 230 13.98 6.27 -22.81
C GLY A 230 14.51 4.90 -23.24
N ALA A 231 15.44 4.33 -22.47
CA ALA A 231 15.96 2.99 -22.73
C ALA A 231 14.89 1.89 -22.53
N TYR A 232 13.99 2.05 -21.57
CA TYR A 232 12.85 1.14 -21.37
C TYR A 232 11.75 1.37 -22.43
N LEU A 233 11.38 2.61 -22.70
CA LEU A 233 10.36 2.94 -23.73
C LEU A 233 10.78 2.46 -25.12
N SER A 234 12.06 2.58 -25.47
CA SER A 234 12.62 2.08 -26.73
C SER A 234 12.83 0.57 -26.78
N ARG A 235 12.55 -0.16 -25.69
CA ARG A 235 12.81 -1.60 -25.55
C ARG A 235 14.30 -2.01 -25.66
N LYS A 236 15.25 -1.06 -25.57
CA LYS A 236 16.68 -1.37 -25.42
C LYS A 236 16.95 -2.13 -24.14
N ILE A 237 16.25 -1.80 -23.07
CA ILE A 237 16.21 -2.54 -21.80
C ILE A 237 14.78 -3.06 -21.62
N THR A 238 14.67 -4.35 -21.32
CA THR A 238 13.36 -4.98 -21.06
C THR A 238 13.45 -5.94 -19.89
N ILE A 239 12.37 -6.10 -19.15
CA ILE A 239 12.22 -7.20 -18.19
C ILE A 239 11.97 -8.47 -19.00
N PRO A 240 12.84 -9.48 -18.93
CA PRO A 240 12.74 -10.66 -19.78
C PRO A 240 11.55 -11.55 -19.38
N VAL A 241 10.89 -12.14 -20.37
CA VAL A 241 9.93 -13.22 -20.14
C VAL A 241 10.73 -14.49 -19.82
N PRO A 242 10.44 -15.21 -18.72
CA PRO A 242 11.09 -16.48 -18.42
C PRO A 242 10.94 -17.48 -19.56
N LYS A 243 12.04 -18.15 -19.94
CA LYS A 243 12.02 -19.17 -21.00
C LYS A 243 11.19 -20.39 -20.61
N GLU A 244 11.24 -20.75 -19.34
CA GLU A 244 10.51 -21.87 -18.77
C GLU A 244 9.75 -21.40 -17.52
N ARG A 245 8.53 -21.87 -17.34
CA ARG A 245 7.73 -21.62 -16.14
C ARG A 245 8.03 -22.68 -15.10
N LYS A 246 8.16 -22.25 -13.84
CA LYS A 246 8.39 -23.19 -12.73
C LYS A 246 7.14 -24.05 -12.51
N MET A 247 7.36 -25.33 -12.26
CA MET A 247 6.29 -26.27 -11.96
C MET A 247 5.91 -26.20 -10.48
N PRO A 248 4.61 -26.19 -10.15
CA PRO A 248 4.15 -26.19 -8.75
C PRO A 248 4.61 -27.45 -8.00
N THR A 249 5.03 -27.26 -6.75
CA THR A 249 5.35 -28.37 -5.83
C THR A 249 4.14 -28.91 -5.08
N GLY A 250 3.02 -28.17 -5.08
CA GLY A 250 1.76 -28.50 -4.41
C GLY A 250 0.74 -27.39 -4.61
N PHE A 251 -0.38 -27.49 -3.89
CA PHE A 251 -1.45 -26.50 -3.98
C PHE A 251 -2.08 -26.22 -2.61
N ILE A 252 -2.45 -24.96 -2.40
CA ILE A 252 -3.45 -24.56 -1.41
C ILE A 252 -4.75 -24.28 -2.13
N GLU A 253 -5.85 -24.83 -1.63
CA GLU A 253 -7.18 -24.64 -2.20
C GLU A 253 -8.08 -23.89 -1.21
N VAL A 254 -8.51 -22.69 -1.58
CA VAL A 254 -9.58 -21.95 -0.91
C VAL A 254 -10.90 -22.46 -1.47
N VAL A 255 -11.80 -22.95 -0.60
CA VAL A 255 -13.09 -23.53 -0.98
C VAL A 255 -14.22 -22.65 -0.45
N GLY A 256 -15.18 -22.32 -1.32
CA GLY A 256 -16.40 -21.63 -0.94
C GLY A 256 -16.19 -20.18 -0.51
N ALA A 257 -15.29 -19.44 -1.17
CA ALA A 257 -15.02 -18.04 -0.87
C ALA A 257 -16.23 -17.15 -1.19
N ARG A 258 -16.75 -16.40 -0.17
CA ARG A 258 -17.98 -15.60 -0.28
C ARG A 258 -17.84 -14.19 0.31
N GLU A 259 -16.65 -13.83 0.77
CA GLU A 259 -16.43 -12.50 1.37
C GLU A 259 -16.64 -11.38 0.35
N ASN A 260 -17.33 -10.31 0.76
CA ASN A 260 -17.69 -9.16 -0.06
C ASN A 260 -18.43 -9.56 -1.34
N ASN A 261 -17.84 -9.33 -2.51
CA ASN A 261 -18.44 -9.62 -3.81
C ASN A 261 -18.12 -11.02 -4.37
N LEU A 262 -17.38 -11.86 -3.64
CA LEU A 262 -17.01 -13.19 -4.10
C LEU A 262 -18.21 -14.12 -4.20
N LYS A 263 -18.35 -14.84 -5.33
CA LYS A 263 -19.51 -15.64 -5.71
C LYS A 263 -19.31 -17.12 -5.41
N ASN A 264 -19.02 -17.48 -4.15
CA ASN A 264 -18.84 -18.86 -3.69
C ASN A 264 -17.83 -19.64 -4.56
N ILE A 265 -16.66 -19.05 -4.76
CA ILE A 265 -15.63 -19.57 -5.66
C ILE A 265 -14.67 -20.54 -4.97
N ASN A 266 -14.13 -21.46 -5.76
CA ASN A 266 -13.02 -22.34 -5.36
C ASN A 266 -11.76 -21.95 -6.14
N VAL A 267 -10.66 -21.69 -5.43
CA VAL A 267 -9.42 -21.19 -6.04
C VAL A 267 -8.23 -21.99 -5.53
N LYS A 268 -7.40 -22.47 -6.46
CA LYS A 268 -6.14 -23.16 -6.16
C LYS A 268 -4.96 -22.22 -6.36
N PHE A 269 -4.16 -22.09 -5.32
CA PHE A 269 -2.89 -21.36 -5.33
C PHE A 269 -1.74 -22.37 -5.41
N PRO A 270 -0.96 -22.37 -6.50
CA PRO A 270 0.19 -23.25 -6.63
C PRO A 270 1.32 -22.86 -5.68
N LEU A 271 2.05 -23.84 -5.14
CA LEU A 271 3.15 -23.65 -4.20
C LEU A 271 4.51 -23.75 -4.89
N GLY A 272 5.52 -23.05 -4.35
CA GLY A 272 6.90 -23.03 -4.86
C GLY A 272 7.08 -22.18 -6.11
N VAL A 273 6.10 -21.39 -6.49
CA VAL A 273 6.08 -20.58 -7.73
C VAL A 273 5.59 -19.16 -7.46
N MET A 274 5.78 -18.27 -8.43
CA MET A 274 5.24 -16.93 -8.42
C MET A 274 3.85 -16.90 -9.07
N THR A 275 2.83 -16.59 -8.29
CA THR A 275 1.44 -16.45 -8.74
C THR A 275 1.02 -14.99 -8.74
N CYS A 276 0.58 -14.47 -9.88
CA CYS A 276 -0.07 -13.16 -9.95
C CYS A 276 -1.59 -13.31 -9.90
N VAL A 277 -2.23 -12.58 -8.96
CA VAL A 277 -3.68 -12.42 -8.90
C VAL A 277 -4.04 -11.12 -9.59
N THR A 278 -4.69 -11.21 -10.73
CA THR A 278 -4.97 -10.10 -11.65
C THR A 278 -6.48 -9.86 -11.79
N GLY A 279 -6.84 -8.86 -12.56
CA GLY A 279 -8.24 -8.52 -12.86
C GLY A 279 -8.55 -7.05 -12.63
N VAL A 280 -9.69 -6.59 -13.14
CA VAL A 280 -10.12 -5.20 -13.04
C VAL A 280 -10.27 -4.71 -11.60
N SER A 281 -10.33 -3.39 -11.42
CA SER A 281 -10.55 -2.78 -10.09
C SER A 281 -11.90 -3.27 -9.52
N GLY A 282 -11.93 -3.60 -8.21
CA GLY A 282 -13.14 -4.12 -7.57
C GLY A 282 -13.54 -5.56 -7.93
N SER A 283 -12.73 -6.33 -8.67
CA SER A 283 -13.05 -7.71 -9.07
C SER A 283 -13.01 -8.75 -7.93
N GLY A 284 -12.54 -8.37 -6.74
CA GLY A 284 -12.49 -9.24 -5.56
C GLY A 284 -11.10 -9.81 -5.22
N LYS A 285 -10.02 -9.32 -5.86
CA LYS A 285 -8.62 -9.76 -5.60
C LYS A 285 -8.24 -9.69 -4.13
N SER A 286 -8.37 -8.50 -3.52
CA SER A 286 -8.01 -8.29 -2.11
C SER A 286 -8.93 -9.05 -1.16
N SER A 287 -10.20 -9.24 -1.51
CA SER A 287 -11.14 -10.09 -0.74
C SER A 287 -10.67 -11.55 -0.71
N LEU A 288 -10.21 -12.08 -1.83
CA LEU A 288 -9.71 -13.45 -1.93
C LEU A 288 -8.36 -13.62 -1.23
N VAL A 289 -7.42 -12.72 -1.50
CA VAL A 289 -6.02 -12.87 -1.07
C VAL A 289 -5.83 -12.34 0.36
N ASN A 290 -6.22 -11.10 0.64
CA ASN A 290 -5.96 -10.46 1.93
C ASN A 290 -6.97 -10.89 2.99
N GLU A 291 -8.29 -10.83 2.67
CA GLU A 291 -9.32 -11.10 3.65
C GLU A 291 -9.48 -12.60 3.96
N ILE A 292 -9.35 -13.48 2.97
CA ILE A 292 -9.53 -14.93 3.17
C ILE A 292 -8.18 -15.64 3.30
N LEU A 293 -7.39 -15.70 2.22
CA LEU A 293 -6.16 -16.52 2.18
C LEU A 293 -5.18 -16.10 3.27
N TYR A 294 -4.79 -14.82 3.29
CA TYR A 294 -3.82 -14.33 4.27
C TYR A 294 -4.32 -14.46 5.71
N LYS A 295 -5.52 -13.93 6.01
CA LYS A 295 -6.03 -13.94 7.39
C LYS A 295 -6.21 -15.36 7.92
N LYS A 296 -6.70 -16.31 7.10
CA LYS A 296 -6.83 -17.71 7.51
C LYS A 296 -5.49 -18.37 7.75
N LEU A 297 -4.54 -18.22 6.83
CA LEU A 297 -3.20 -18.80 6.99
C LEU A 297 -2.44 -18.16 8.15
N ALA A 298 -2.55 -16.84 8.37
CA ALA A 298 -1.92 -16.17 9.49
C ALA A 298 -2.48 -16.65 10.84
N LYS A 299 -3.78 -16.94 10.91
CA LYS A 299 -4.39 -17.53 12.11
C LYS A 299 -3.84 -18.93 12.39
N GLU A 300 -3.74 -19.79 11.37
CA GLU A 300 -3.33 -21.19 11.51
C GLU A 300 -1.80 -21.36 11.71
N LEU A 301 -0.99 -20.65 10.90
CA LEU A 301 0.46 -20.80 10.88
C LEU A 301 1.17 -19.85 11.87
N ASN A 302 0.76 -18.58 11.90
CA ASN A 302 1.41 -17.56 12.74
C ASN A 302 0.68 -17.34 14.08
N ARG A 303 -0.44 -18.05 14.35
CA ARG A 303 -1.27 -17.91 15.57
C ARG A 303 -1.82 -16.50 15.75
N ALA A 304 -2.05 -15.77 14.65
CA ALA A 304 -2.59 -14.42 14.69
C ALA A 304 -4.04 -14.43 15.18
N LYS A 305 -4.41 -13.46 16.02
CA LYS A 305 -5.77 -13.29 16.54
C LYS A 305 -6.65 -12.47 15.59
N ILE A 306 -6.78 -12.92 14.34
CA ILE A 306 -7.56 -12.25 13.29
C ILE A 306 -8.67 -13.17 12.78
N LYS A 307 -9.77 -12.58 12.32
CA LYS A 307 -10.90 -13.29 11.71
C LYS A 307 -10.72 -13.27 10.19
N ALA A 308 -10.74 -14.45 9.58
CA ALA A 308 -10.77 -14.56 8.12
C ALA A 308 -12.16 -14.24 7.59
N GLY A 309 -12.21 -13.76 6.35
CA GLY A 309 -13.43 -13.53 5.60
C GLY A 309 -14.22 -14.83 5.37
N ASP A 310 -15.44 -14.70 4.88
CA ASP A 310 -16.39 -15.83 4.75
C ASP A 310 -15.94 -16.83 3.67
N HIS A 311 -15.73 -18.07 4.09
CA HIS A 311 -15.32 -19.22 3.26
C HIS A 311 -15.63 -20.53 3.98
N ASP A 312 -15.71 -21.64 3.24
CA ASP A 312 -15.93 -22.94 3.86
C ASP A 312 -14.67 -23.49 4.53
N LYS A 313 -13.58 -23.64 3.78
CA LYS A 313 -12.31 -24.19 4.28
C LYS A 313 -11.15 -23.87 3.36
N ILE A 314 -9.93 -23.99 3.89
CA ILE A 314 -8.69 -23.99 3.11
C ILE A 314 -8.01 -25.34 3.26
N LYS A 315 -7.67 -25.98 2.14
CA LYS A 315 -6.96 -27.26 2.10
C LYS A 315 -5.48 -27.03 1.80
N GLY A 316 -4.64 -27.95 2.23
CA GLY A 316 -3.19 -27.95 1.92
C GLY A 316 -2.32 -27.14 2.87
N ILE A 317 -2.85 -26.52 3.93
CA ILE A 317 -2.11 -25.64 4.86
C ILE A 317 -0.86 -26.31 5.45
N LYS A 318 -0.90 -27.63 5.70
CA LYS A 318 0.24 -28.39 6.28
C LYS A 318 1.50 -28.39 5.42
N GLN A 319 1.43 -27.97 4.16
CA GLN A 319 2.57 -27.85 3.25
C GLN A 319 3.40 -26.58 3.52
N LEU A 320 2.86 -25.66 4.30
CA LEU A 320 3.49 -24.39 4.66
C LEU A 320 3.82 -24.33 6.15
N ASP A 321 4.83 -23.58 6.51
CA ASP A 321 5.24 -23.32 7.89
C ASP A 321 4.97 -21.87 8.33
N LYS A 322 4.90 -20.90 7.40
CA LYS A 322 4.74 -19.50 7.69
C LYS A 322 4.06 -18.75 6.55
N ILE A 323 3.30 -17.69 6.89
CA ILE A 323 2.83 -16.68 5.95
C ILE A 323 3.33 -15.30 6.33
N ILE A 324 3.72 -14.51 5.33
CA ILE A 324 4.21 -13.14 5.48
C ILE A 324 3.42 -12.26 4.53
N ASN A 325 2.81 -11.19 5.08
CA ASN A 325 2.17 -10.15 4.30
C ASN A 325 3.09 -8.94 4.17
N ILE A 326 3.27 -8.48 2.94
CA ILE A 326 4.10 -7.33 2.59
C ILE A 326 3.18 -6.31 1.92
N ASP A 327 2.56 -5.48 2.73
CA ASP A 327 1.64 -4.42 2.33
C ASP A 327 2.28 -3.04 2.42
N GLN A 328 1.60 -2.02 1.93
CA GLN A 328 2.05 -0.62 1.91
C GLN A 328 1.87 0.11 3.25
N SER A 329 1.42 -0.58 4.31
CA SER A 329 1.27 0.05 5.63
C SER A 329 2.63 0.50 6.18
N PRO A 330 2.67 1.63 6.93
CA PRO A 330 3.92 2.13 7.48
C PRO A 330 4.65 1.09 8.34
N ILE A 331 5.99 1.12 8.33
CA ILE A 331 6.84 0.26 9.18
C ILE A 331 6.80 0.64 10.66
N GLY A 332 6.09 1.70 11.00
CA GLY A 332 5.84 2.18 12.35
C GLY A 332 5.08 3.50 12.32
N ARG A 333 4.41 3.81 13.44
CA ARG A 333 3.56 5.02 13.56
C ARG A 333 4.24 6.18 14.27
N SER A 334 5.47 6.01 14.73
CA SER A 334 6.20 7.04 15.47
C SER A 334 7.43 7.50 14.69
N PRO A 335 7.89 8.74 14.91
CA PRO A 335 9.14 9.25 14.32
C PRO A 335 10.40 8.47 14.72
N ARG A 336 10.33 7.63 15.75
CA ARG A 336 11.41 6.73 16.19
C ARG A 336 11.57 5.50 15.33
N SER A 337 10.50 5.07 14.70
CA SER A 337 10.56 3.95 13.76
C SER A 337 11.29 4.41 12.49
N ASN A 338 12.27 3.64 12.05
CA ASN A 338 13.08 3.94 10.87
C ASN A 338 13.60 2.63 10.24
N PRO A 339 14.17 2.67 9.03
CA PRO A 339 14.71 1.49 8.35
C PRO A 339 15.69 0.68 9.20
N ALA A 340 16.60 1.35 9.93
CA ALA A 340 17.61 0.66 10.74
C ALA A 340 16.98 -0.12 11.93
N THR A 341 15.95 0.45 12.56
CA THR A 341 15.27 -0.23 13.68
C THR A 341 14.39 -1.38 13.19
N TYR A 342 13.70 -1.20 12.06
CA TYR A 342 12.79 -2.22 11.52
C TYR A 342 13.54 -3.46 11.02
N THR A 343 14.65 -3.28 10.31
CA THR A 343 15.51 -4.39 9.86
C THR A 343 16.31 -5.05 10.99
N GLY A 344 16.32 -4.41 12.16
CA GLY A 344 17.13 -4.84 13.30
C GLY A 344 18.64 -4.66 13.11
N VAL A 345 19.08 -3.89 12.11
CA VAL A 345 20.50 -3.54 11.94
C VAL A 345 20.97 -2.58 13.00
N PHE A 346 20.07 -1.73 13.51
CA PHE A 346 20.40 -0.77 14.56
C PHE A 346 20.88 -1.41 15.85
N ASP A 347 20.40 -2.61 16.18
CA ASP A 347 20.87 -3.35 17.33
C ASP A 347 22.33 -3.76 17.22
N LEU A 348 22.77 -4.16 16.03
CA LEU A 348 24.17 -4.48 15.73
C LEU A 348 25.05 -3.22 15.73
N ILE A 349 24.54 -2.11 15.20
CA ILE A 349 25.24 -0.81 15.21
C ILE A 349 25.45 -0.36 16.67
N ARG A 350 24.45 -0.45 17.53
CA ARG A 350 24.58 -0.08 18.94
C ARG A 350 25.60 -0.97 19.69
N ASP A 351 25.64 -2.26 19.37
CA ASP A 351 26.64 -3.18 19.92
C ASP A 351 28.06 -2.79 19.45
N LEU A 352 28.22 -2.42 18.19
CA LEU A 352 29.49 -1.95 17.65
C LEU A 352 29.99 -0.68 18.37
N PHE A 353 29.12 0.31 18.57
CA PHE A 353 29.46 1.54 19.28
C PHE A 353 29.81 1.30 20.75
N ALA A 354 29.08 0.43 21.45
CA ALA A 354 29.37 0.05 22.83
C ALA A 354 30.73 -0.66 22.98
N ASN A 355 31.23 -1.28 21.91
CA ASN A 355 32.53 -1.95 21.90
C ASN A 355 33.70 -1.05 21.49
N THR A 356 33.47 0.22 21.13
CA THR A 356 34.56 1.19 20.88
C THR A 356 35.39 1.44 22.13
N LYS A 357 36.65 1.89 21.93
CA LYS A 357 37.57 2.22 23.05
C LYS A 357 36.98 3.34 23.92
N ASP A 358 36.44 4.38 23.29
CA ASP A 358 35.86 5.54 23.97
C ASP A 358 34.64 5.17 24.80
N ALA A 359 33.71 4.35 24.25
CA ALA A 359 32.54 3.90 24.98
C ALA A 359 32.93 3.03 26.20
N LYS A 360 33.93 2.17 26.05
CA LYS A 360 34.44 1.34 27.16
C LYS A 360 35.12 2.20 28.24
N ALA A 361 35.90 3.18 27.85
CA ALA A 361 36.54 4.08 28.79
C ALA A 361 35.51 4.90 29.60
N MET A 362 34.38 5.26 28.98
CA MET A 362 33.29 6.00 29.63
C MET A 362 32.28 5.08 30.35
N GLY A 363 32.46 3.76 30.31
CA GLY A 363 31.54 2.79 30.91
C GLY A 363 30.17 2.72 30.22
N TYR A 364 30.10 3.08 28.94
CA TYR A 364 28.84 3.11 28.19
C TYR A 364 28.45 1.73 27.67
N SER A 365 27.27 1.31 28.04
CA SER A 365 26.65 0.08 27.54
C SER A 365 25.83 0.31 26.27
N LYS A 366 25.38 -0.76 25.60
CA LYS A 366 24.50 -0.72 24.43
C LYS A 366 23.26 0.18 24.62
N GLY A 367 22.72 0.25 25.85
CA GLY A 367 21.57 1.10 26.19
C GLY A 367 21.83 2.59 25.96
N ARG A 368 23.07 3.06 26.17
CA ARG A 368 23.48 4.46 25.96
C ARG A 368 23.23 4.93 24.52
N PHE A 369 23.39 4.05 23.56
CA PHE A 369 23.23 4.32 22.13
C PHE A 369 21.81 4.12 21.61
N SER A 370 20.82 3.94 22.52
CA SER A 370 19.40 3.85 22.17
C SER A 370 18.71 5.20 22.34
N PHE A 371 18.05 5.69 21.31
CA PHE A 371 17.20 6.88 21.42
C PHE A 371 15.84 6.59 22.09
N ASN A 372 15.52 5.32 22.39
CA ASN A 372 14.29 4.92 23.10
C ASN A 372 14.45 4.89 24.62
N VAL A 373 15.70 4.80 25.13
CA VAL A 373 16.01 4.63 26.55
C VAL A 373 16.65 5.91 27.09
N SER A 374 16.30 6.32 28.29
CA SER A 374 16.94 7.46 28.97
C SER A 374 18.43 7.23 29.22
N GLY A 375 19.18 8.32 29.35
CA GLY A 375 20.61 8.31 29.63
C GLY A 375 21.46 8.73 28.44
N GLY A 376 21.19 8.27 27.20
CA GLY A 376 21.94 8.68 26.01
C GLY A 376 21.16 9.52 25.03
N ARG A 377 19.84 9.52 25.11
CA ARG A 377 18.96 10.30 24.25
C ARG A 377 18.86 11.75 24.69
N CYS A 378 18.44 12.62 23.80
CA CYS A 378 17.99 13.96 24.14
C CYS A 378 16.69 13.88 24.96
N GLU A 379 16.70 14.38 26.19
CA GLU A 379 15.51 14.30 27.06
C GLU A 379 14.45 15.36 26.69
N ALA A 380 14.82 16.47 26.02
CA ALA A 380 13.87 17.49 25.57
C ALA A 380 12.86 16.92 24.55
N CYS A 381 13.33 16.17 23.54
CA CYS A 381 12.47 15.48 22.55
C CYS A 381 12.29 13.99 22.86
N LYS A 382 12.82 13.50 23.98
CA LYS A 382 12.76 12.08 24.38
C LYS A 382 13.26 11.11 23.29
N GLY A 383 14.20 11.57 22.44
CA GLY A 383 14.76 10.78 21.34
C GLY A 383 14.03 10.86 20.01
N ASP A 384 12.96 11.64 19.88
CA ASP A 384 12.23 11.80 18.61
C ASP A 384 13.02 12.62 17.58
N GLY A 385 13.89 13.54 18.04
CA GLY A 385 14.62 14.48 17.19
C GLY A 385 13.77 15.66 16.73
N ILE A 386 12.45 15.52 16.83
CA ILE A 386 11.45 16.53 16.46
C ILE A 386 10.50 16.78 17.60
N ILE A 387 9.84 17.92 17.59
CA ILE A 387 8.78 18.29 18.52
C ILE A 387 7.49 18.44 17.70
N LYS A 388 6.45 17.75 18.12
CA LYS A 388 5.11 17.86 17.55
C LYS A 388 4.43 19.09 18.16
N ILE A 389 4.00 20.01 17.33
CA ILE A 389 3.15 21.14 17.72
C ILE A 389 1.72 20.80 17.25
N GLU A 390 0.86 20.51 18.24
CA GLU A 390 -0.54 20.20 17.95
C GLU A 390 -1.31 21.48 17.62
N MET A 391 -1.93 21.49 16.46
CA MET A 391 -2.75 22.60 15.98
C MET A 391 -4.22 22.15 15.91
N HIS A 392 -5.06 22.68 16.79
CA HIS A 392 -6.46 22.23 16.96
C HIS A 392 -7.33 22.27 15.70
N PHE A 393 -7.03 23.14 14.72
CA PHE A 393 -7.81 23.31 13.49
C PHE A 393 -7.01 23.07 12.20
N LEU A 394 -5.72 22.80 12.31
CA LEU A 394 -4.82 22.55 11.19
C LEU A 394 -4.07 21.23 11.41
N ALA A 395 -3.40 20.74 10.37
CA ALA A 395 -2.53 19.59 10.51
C ALA A 395 -1.39 19.90 11.49
N ASP A 396 -1.02 18.91 12.31
CA ASP A 396 0.09 19.01 13.25
C ASP A 396 1.40 19.38 12.54
N VAL A 397 2.16 20.28 13.13
CA VAL A 397 3.46 20.71 12.60
C VAL A 397 4.58 20.03 13.38
N TYR A 398 5.54 19.49 12.65
CA TYR A 398 6.74 18.86 13.22
C TYR A 398 7.95 19.75 12.98
N VAL A 399 8.60 20.19 14.06
CA VAL A 399 9.80 21.03 14.00
C VAL A 399 10.99 20.29 14.59
N PRO A 400 12.23 20.49 14.07
CA PRO A 400 13.42 19.94 14.70
C PRO A 400 13.56 20.38 16.16
N CYS A 401 13.95 19.47 17.04
CA CYS A 401 14.20 19.80 18.44
C CYS A 401 15.35 20.81 18.57
N GLU A 402 15.11 21.96 19.20
CA GLU A 402 16.08 23.04 19.36
C GLU A 402 17.32 22.59 20.14
N VAL A 403 17.16 21.71 21.14
CA VAL A 403 18.24 21.23 22.02
C VAL A 403 19.21 20.32 21.27
N CYS A 404 18.70 19.27 20.59
CA CYS A 404 19.55 18.31 19.88
C CYS A 404 19.66 18.59 18.37
N LYS A 405 18.97 19.61 17.84
CA LYS A 405 18.94 19.99 16.42
C LYS A 405 18.69 18.79 15.50
N GLY A 406 17.71 17.97 15.87
CA GLY A 406 17.35 16.76 15.11
C GLY A 406 18.18 15.50 15.43
N LYS A 407 19.29 15.63 16.18
CA LYS A 407 20.26 14.53 16.37
C LYS A 407 19.82 13.41 17.30
N ARG A 408 18.70 13.55 18.02
CA ARG A 408 18.10 12.52 18.89
C ARG A 408 18.87 12.18 20.17
N TYR A 409 20.16 12.46 20.27
CA TYR A 409 21.07 12.12 21.36
C TYR A 409 21.57 13.34 22.12
N ASN A 410 22.05 13.12 23.35
CA ASN A 410 22.78 14.13 24.09
C ASN A 410 24.22 14.23 23.57
N ARG A 411 24.91 15.30 23.98
CA ARG A 411 26.25 15.65 23.49
C ARG A 411 27.28 14.56 23.81
N GLU A 412 27.28 14.05 25.04
CA GLU A 412 28.25 13.05 25.48
C GLU A 412 28.15 11.73 24.67
N THR A 413 26.93 11.30 24.31
CA THR A 413 26.76 10.13 23.46
C THR A 413 27.29 10.33 22.05
N LEU A 414 27.19 11.57 21.52
CA LEU A 414 27.68 11.93 20.18
C LEU A 414 29.22 12.12 20.12
N GLU A 415 29.90 12.24 21.27
CA GLU A 415 31.36 12.29 21.34
C GLU A 415 32.00 10.91 21.05
N VAL A 416 31.29 9.81 21.31
CA VAL A 416 31.75 8.47 20.95
C VAL A 416 31.68 8.28 19.43
N LYS A 417 32.83 7.89 18.84
CA LYS A 417 32.95 7.75 17.38
C LYS A 417 33.46 6.37 16.96
N TYR A 418 32.95 5.89 15.84
CA TYR A 418 33.48 4.74 15.11
C TYR A 418 33.90 5.19 13.72
N LYS A 419 35.17 4.96 13.32
CA LYS A 419 35.75 5.49 12.06
C LYS A 419 35.45 7.00 11.87
N GLY A 420 35.51 7.80 12.95
CA GLY A 420 35.30 9.26 12.93
C GLY A 420 33.83 9.71 12.87
N LYS A 421 32.86 8.80 12.81
CA LYS A 421 31.41 9.08 12.75
C LYS A 421 30.74 8.77 14.08
N SER A 422 29.85 9.67 14.55
CA SER A 422 28.96 9.41 15.69
C SER A 422 27.81 8.50 15.31
N ILE A 423 27.07 7.99 16.30
CA ILE A 423 25.89 7.15 16.03
C ILE A 423 24.79 7.90 15.25
N TYR A 424 24.69 9.22 15.43
CA TYR A 424 23.77 10.02 14.63
C TYR A 424 24.25 10.12 13.17
N ASP A 425 25.54 10.37 12.93
CA ASP A 425 26.09 10.44 11.57
C ASP A 425 25.84 9.14 10.81
N VAL A 426 25.92 7.99 11.49
CA VAL A 426 25.58 6.68 10.89
C VAL A 426 24.10 6.56 10.55
N LEU A 427 23.21 7.06 11.41
CA LEU A 427 21.77 7.08 11.11
C LEU A 427 21.42 8.05 9.98
N ASP A 428 22.22 9.10 9.79
CA ASP A 428 22.03 10.09 8.71
C ASP A 428 22.64 9.66 7.38
N MET A 429 23.45 8.59 7.35
CA MET A 429 23.95 7.99 6.11
C MET A 429 22.82 7.41 5.28
N THR A 430 22.93 7.53 3.97
CA THR A 430 22.16 6.74 3.03
C THR A 430 22.53 5.25 3.13
N VAL A 431 21.68 4.38 2.63
CA VAL A 431 21.97 2.94 2.60
C VAL A 431 23.23 2.65 1.79
N ASP A 432 23.45 3.36 0.66
CA ASP A 432 24.65 3.20 -0.17
C ASP A 432 25.92 3.61 0.59
N GLU A 433 25.95 4.81 1.21
CA GLU A 433 27.06 5.26 2.05
C GLU A 433 27.32 4.31 3.23
N ALA A 434 26.26 3.78 3.83
CA ALA A 434 26.39 2.82 4.92
C ALA A 434 26.94 1.46 4.48
N CYS A 435 26.66 1.01 3.25
CA CYS A 435 27.28 -0.21 2.68
C CYS A 435 28.79 -0.03 2.58
N GLU A 436 29.28 1.11 2.09
CA GLU A 436 30.72 1.41 2.00
C GLU A 436 31.34 1.55 3.40
N PHE A 437 30.68 2.28 4.30
CA PHE A 437 31.18 2.50 5.66
C PHE A 437 31.37 1.21 6.46
N PHE A 438 30.43 0.27 6.31
CA PHE A 438 30.41 -1.02 7.02
C PHE A 438 30.97 -2.21 6.20
N GLU A 439 31.70 -1.97 5.11
CA GLU A 439 32.28 -3.03 4.24
C GLU A 439 33.01 -4.14 5.02
N ASN A 440 33.73 -3.76 6.10
CA ASN A 440 34.49 -4.65 6.95
C ASN A 440 33.72 -5.19 8.18
N VAL A 441 32.38 -5.02 8.21
CA VAL A 441 31.51 -5.51 9.29
C VAL A 441 30.39 -6.40 8.72
N PRO A 442 30.67 -7.67 8.39
CA PRO A 442 29.77 -8.53 7.59
C PRO A 442 28.35 -8.69 8.14
N LEU A 443 28.19 -8.70 9.47
CA LEU A 443 26.87 -8.84 10.12
C LEU A 443 25.98 -7.62 9.89
N ILE A 444 26.56 -6.43 9.85
CA ILE A 444 25.86 -5.17 9.57
C ILE A 444 25.64 -5.05 8.07
N LEU A 445 26.72 -5.22 7.29
CA LEU A 445 26.72 -5.10 5.83
C LEU A 445 25.61 -5.96 5.19
N ARG A 446 25.55 -7.25 5.53
CA ARG A 446 24.53 -8.16 5.00
C ARG A 446 23.10 -7.64 5.12
N LYS A 447 22.76 -6.97 6.22
CA LYS A 447 21.41 -6.42 6.45
C LYS A 447 21.18 -5.14 5.67
N ILE A 448 22.21 -4.31 5.50
CA ILE A 448 22.12 -3.05 4.75
C ILE A 448 22.08 -3.35 3.25
N GLU A 449 22.83 -4.32 2.77
CA GLU A 449 22.81 -4.74 1.36
C GLU A 449 21.43 -5.20 0.90
N THR A 450 20.64 -5.86 1.75
CA THR A 450 19.26 -6.21 1.38
C THR A 450 18.37 -4.99 1.14
N LEU A 451 18.63 -3.86 1.82
CA LEU A 451 17.93 -2.59 1.55
C LEU A 451 18.37 -2.01 0.21
N ARG A 452 19.67 -2.07 -0.12
CA ARG A 452 20.19 -1.64 -1.42
C ARG A 452 19.64 -2.48 -2.57
N ASP A 453 19.60 -3.80 -2.38
CA ASP A 453 19.11 -4.74 -3.39
C ASP A 453 17.64 -4.50 -3.77
N VAL A 454 16.80 -4.07 -2.82
CA VAL A 454 15.41 -3.69 -3.11
C VAL A 454 15.27 -2.29 -3.71
N GLY A 455 16.37 -1.63 -4.09
CA GLY A 455 16.35 -0.29 -4.70
C GLY A 455 16.19 0.86 -3.71
N LEU A 456 16.55 0.68 -2.45
CA LEU A 456 16.47 1.70 -1.40
C LEU A 456 17.86 2.27 -1.02
N GLY A 457 18.82 2.30 -1.95
CA GLY A 457 20.16 2.83 -1.72
C GLY A 457 20.18 4.28 -1.27
N TYR A 458 19.22 5.07 -1.73
CA TYR A 458 19.11 6.51 -1.49
C TYR A 458 18.49 6.91 -0.15
N ILE A 459 17.71 6.04 0.52
CA ILE A 459 17.09 6.40 1.80
C ILE A 459 18.11 6.42 2.94
N LYS A 460 17.87 7.26 3.95
CA LYS A 460 18.71 7.28 5.15
C LYS A 460 18.34 6.16 6.12
N LEU A 461 19.33 5.55 6.77
CA LEU A 461 19.10 4.50 7.77
C LEU A 461 18.18 4.96 8.92
N GLY A 462 18.31 6.22 9.36
CA GLY A 462 17.51 6.82 10.44
C GLY A 462 16.29 7.61 9.95
N GLN A 463 15.90 7.53 8.67
CA GLN A 463 14.76 8.24 8.13
C GLN A 463 13.47 7.85 8.87
N PRO A 464 12.69 8.81 9.42
CA PRO A 464 11.46 8.52 10.12
C PRO A 464 10.46 7.76 9.24
N SER A 465 9.80 6.74 9.79
CA SER A 465 8.79 5.97 9.06
C SER A 465 7.62 6.80 8.53
N THR A 466 7.34 7.94 9.17
CA THR A 466 6.29 8.87 8.77
C THR A 466 6.60 9.68 7.51
N THR A 467 7.87 9.68 7.06
CA THR A 467 8.33 10.37 5.84
C THR A 467 8.56 9.40 4.68
N LEU A 468 8.37 8.13 4.90
CA LEU A 468 8.49 7.09 3.86
C LEU A 468 7.18 6.98 3.07
N SER A 469 7.29 6.80 1.77
CA SER A 469 6.17 6.42 0.92
C SER A 469 5.70 4.99 1.22
N GLY A 470 4.46 4.65 0.83
CA GLY A 470 3.94 3.29 0.99
C GLY A 470 4.81 2.24 0.30
N GLY A 471 5.31 2.53 -0.89
CA GLY A 471 6.21 1.64 -1.64
C GLY A 471 7.58 1.47 -0.95
N GLU A 472 8.16 2.53 -0.38
CA GLU A 472 9.41 2.43 0.40
C GLU A 472 9.21 1.57 1.66
N ALA A 473 8.12 1.79 2.39
CA ALA A 473 7.77 0.98 3.56
C ALA A 473 7.62 -0.52 3.20
N GLN A 474 6.97 -0.81 2.09
CA GLN A 474 6.80 -2.17 1.57
C GLN A 474 8.14 -2.82 1.21
N ARG A 475 9.03 -2.10 0.53
CA ARG A 475 10.38 -2.57 0.18
C ARG A 475 11.25 -2.82 1.41
N ILE A 476 11.16 -1.98 2.46
CA ILE A 476 11.85 -2.22 3.73
C ILE A 476 11.37 -3.52 4.39
N LYS A 477 10.05 -3.79 4.36
CA LYS A 477 9.50 -5.07 4.85
C LYS A 477 10.07 -6.24 4.05
N LEU A 478 10.09 -6.12 2.73
CA LEU A 478 10.67 -7.15 1.84
C LEU A 478 12.15 -7.38 2.12
N ALA A 479 12.97 -6.32 2.22
CA ALA A 479 14.39 -6.41 2.57
C ALA A 479 14.62 -7.12 3.90
N THR A 480 13.76 -6.83 4.91
CA THR A 480 13.84 -7.46 6.22
C THR A 480 13.64 -8.97 6.13
N GLU A 481 12.65 -9.42 5.34
CA GLU A 481 12.40 -10.86 5.18
C GLU A 481 13.50 -11.54 4.35
N LEU A 482 14.05 -10.88 3.34
CA LEU A 482 15.20 -11.37 2.57
C LEU A 482 16.45 -11.57 3.41
N SER A 483 16.65 -10.73 4.43
CA SER A 483 17.80 -10.84 5.36
C SER A 483 17.71 -12.07 6.27
N ARG A 484 16.54 -12.70 6.38
CA ARG A 484 16.29 -13.86 7.23
C ARG A 484 16.58 -15.17 6.49
N ARG A 485 16.90 -16.21 7.24
CA ARG A 485 17.08 -17.56 6.67
C ARG A 485 15.72 -18.11 6.25
N SER A 486 15.58 -18.47 4.99
CA SER A 486 14.37 -19.11 4.45
C SER A 486 14.32 -20.59 4.80
N THR A 487 13.10 -21.10 5.04
CA THR A 487 12.82 -22.54 5.21
C THR A 487 12.42 -23.23 3.91
N GLY A 488 12.13 -22.46 2.85
CA GLY A 488 11.62 -22.97 1.57
C GLY A 488 10.13 -23.36 1.59
N LYS A 489 9.41 -23.09 2.70
CA LYS A 489 7.97 -23.38 2.88
C LYS A 489 7.17 -22.15 3.33
N THR A 490 7.70 -20.97 3.09
CA THR A 490 7.03 -19.71 3.42
C THR A 490 6.21 -19.23 2.23
N ILE A 491 4.99 -18.78 2.47
CA ILE A 491 4.19 -18.05 1.49
C ILE A 491 4.27 -16.55 1.76
N TYR A 492 4.69 -15.80 0.75
CA TYR A 492 4.72 -14.34 0.75
C TYR A 492 3.51 -13.81 -0.02
N VAL A 493 2.78 -12.91 0.59
CA VAL A 493 1.66 -12.18 -0.04
C VAL A 493 2.08 -10.74 -0.20
N LEU A 494 2.03 -10.23 -1.44
CA LEU A 494 2.34 -8.85 -1.76
C LEU A 494 1.13 -8.19 -2.43
N ASP A 495 0.82 -6.97 -2.01
CA ASP A 495 -0.28 -6.19 -2.57
C ASP A 495 0.29 -4.98 -3.32
N GLU A 496 0.14 -4.98 -4.64
CA GLU A 496 0.59 -3.95 -5.59
C GLU A 496 2.03 -3.45 -5.31
N PRO A 497 3.05 -4.34 -5.30
CA PRO A 497 4.40 -3.97 -4.90
C PRO A 497 5.14 -3.07 -5.90
N THR A 498 4.59 -2.85 -7.09
CA THR A 498 5.17 -1.95 -8.11
C THR A 498 4.69 -0.51 -8.01
N THR A 499 3.80 -0.20 -7.07
CA THR A 499 3.29 1.15 -6.86
C THR A 499 4.41 2.16 -6.65
N GLY A 500 4.42 3.25 -7.44
CA GLY A 500 5.42 4.30 -7.37
C GLY A 500 6.83 3.87 -7.78
N LEU A 501 6.98 2.81 -8.56
CA LEU A 501 8.27 2.33 -9.03
C LEU A 501 8.53 2.67 -10.48
N HIS A 502 9.70 3.25 -10.74
CA HIS A 502 10.26 3.35 -12.08
C HIS A 502 10.57 1.94 -12.64
N PHE A 503 10.55 1.77 -13.97
CA PHE A 503 10.82 0.50 -14.68
C PHE A 503 12.08 -0.23 -14.19
N ALA A 504 13.17 0.51 -13.92
CA ALA A 504 14.41 -0.07 -13.41
C ALA A 504 14.26 -0.71 -12.03
N ASP A 505 13.42 -0.14 -11.16
CA ASP A 505 13.18 -0.68 -9.83
C ASP A 505 12.16 -1.84 -9.87
N VAL A 506 11.19 -1.79 -10.81
CA VAL A 506 10.32 -2.95 -11.11
C VAL A 506 11.18 -4.14 -11.56
N HIS A 507 12.18 -3.92 -12.39
CA HIS A 507 13.10 -4.97 -12.85
C HIS A 507 13.86 -5.60 -11.67
N LYS A 508 14.40 -4.79 -10.75
CA LYS A 508 15.05 -5.28 -9.52
C LYS A 508 14.08 -6.09 -8.66
N LEU A 509 12.85 -5.57 -8.46
CA LEU A 509 11.82 -6.23 -7.68
C LEU A 509 11.46 -7.62 -8.25
N VAL A 510 11.26 -7.74 -9.56
CA VAL A 510 10.99 -9.01 -10.23
C VAL A 510 12.09 -10.03 -9.96
N ASN A 511 13.36 -9.62 -10.09
CA ASN A 511 14.51 -10.50 -9.81
C ASN A 511 14.49 -10.99 -8.35
N ILE A 512 14.10 -10.16 -7.41
CA ILE A 512 13.98 -10.51 -5.99
C ILE A 512 12.86 -11.53 -5.76
N LEU A 513 11.68 -11.30 -6.35
CA LEU A 513 10.56 -12.22 -6.23
C LEU A 513 10.88 -13.59 -6.81
N GLN A 514 11.61 -13.62 -7.94
CA GLN A 514 12.08 -14.87 -8.54
C GLN A 514 13.10 -15.61 -7.66
N LYS A 515 14.04 -14.88 -7.02
CA LYS A 515 14.98 -15.47 -6.05
C LYS A 515 14.27 -16.08 -4.84
N LEU A 516 13.20 -15.45 -4.35
CA LEU A 516 12.37 -16.04 -3.26
C LEU A 516 11.77 -17.39 -3.68
N CYS A 517 11.27 -17.49 -4.91
CA CYS A 517 10.74 -18.75 -5.45
C CYS A 517 11.84 -19.78 -5.68
N GLU A 518 13.05 -19.38 -6.07
CA GLU A 518 14.22 -20.28 -6.20
C GLU A 518 14.62 -20.90 -4.87
N GLY A 519 14.40 -20.17 -3.77
CA GLY A 519 14.55 -20.69 -2.41
C GLY A 519 13.43 -21.66 -1.96
N GLY A 520 12.54 -22.10 -2.87
CA GLY A 520 11.42 -23.01 -2.59
C GLY A 520 10.17 -22.34 -2.02
N ASN A 521 10.18 -21.02 -1.82
CA ASN A 521 9.04 -20.31 -1.26
C ASN A 521 7.95 -20.07 -2.31
N THR A 522 6.75 -19.80 -1.82
CA THR A 522 5.62 -19.39 -2.64
C THR A 522 5.46 -17.89 -2.61
N VAL A 523 5.25 -17.25 -3.75
CA VAL A 523 5.00 -15.81 -3.85
C VAL A 523 3.64 -15.60 -4.51
N VAL A 524 2.73 -14.91 -3.82
CA VAL A 524 1.41 -14.50 -4.32
C VAL A 524 1.39 -12.99 -4.38
N VAL A 525 1.20 -12.45 -5.57
CA VAL A 525 1.25 -10.99 -5.83
C VAL A 525 -0.09 -10.55 -6.42
N ILE A 526 -0.74 -9.57 -5.80
CA ILE A 526 -1.84 -8.83 -6.45
C ILE A 526 -1.16 -7.76 -7.31
N GLU A 527 -1.39 -7.79 -8.63
CA GLU A 527 -0.69 -6.89 -9.54
C GLU A 527 -1.50 -6.49 -10.77
N HIS A 528 -1.18 -5.29 -11.27
CA HIS A 528 -1.72 -4.71 -12.50
C HIS A 528 -0.61 -4.43 -13.53
N ASN A 529 0.63 -4.35 -13.10
CA ASN A 529 1.78 -4.10 -13.96
C ASN A 529 2.07 -5.31 -14.85
N LEU A 530 1.92 -5.13 -16.17
CA LEU A 530 2.08 -6.22 -17.15
C LEU A 530 3.51 -6.75 -17.24
N ASP A 531 4.51 -5.94 -16.90
CA ASP A 531 5.91 -6.38 -16.86
C ASP A 531 6.16 -7.38 -15.72
N VAL A 532 5.47 -7.25 -14.59
CA VAL A 532 5.48 -8.25 -13.51
C VAL A 532 4.64 -9.47 -13.89
N ILE A 533 3.42 -9.24 -14.39
CA ILE A 533 2.49 -10.32 -14.71
C ILE A 533 3.07 -11.26 -15.76
N LYS A 534 3.79 -10.74 -16.80
CA LYS A 534 4.43 -11.59 -17.82
C LYS A 534 5.54 -12.50 -17.26
N THR A 535 6.10 -12.16 -16.09
CA THR A 535 7.16 -12.95 -15.45
C THR A 535 6.64 -14.01 -14.47
N ALA A 536 5.34 -13.98 -14.14
CA ALA A 536 4.72 -14.94 -13.23
C ALA A 536 4.69 -16.36 -13.81
N ASP A 537 4.82 -17.36 -12.94
CA ASP A 537 4.66 -18.76 -13.34
C ASP A 537 3.18 -19.13 -13.52
N TYR A 538 2.30 -18.47 -12.76
CA TYR A 538 0.87 -18.73 -12.76
C TYR A 538 0.06 -17.45 -12.57
N ILE A 539 -1.09 -17.36 -13.22
CA ILE A 539 -2.04 -16.25 -13.10
C ILE A 539 -3.37 -16.78 -12.59
N ILE A 540 -3.98 -16.03 -11.70
CA ILE A 540 -5.39 -16.17 -11.29
C ILE A 540 -6.06 -14.85 -11.66
N ASP A 541 -6.85 -14.83 -12.73
CA ASP A 541 -7.52 -13.64 -13.23
C ASP A 541 -8.95 -13.56 -12.71
N MET A 542 -9.24 -12.50 -11.96
CA MET A 542 -10.52 -12.26 -11.29
C MET A 542 -11.38 -11.28 -12.11
N GLY A 543 -12.69 -11.52 -12.13
CA GLY A 543 -13.58 -10.64 -12.89
C GLY A 543 -14.99 -11.22 -13.02
N PRO A 544 -15.63 -11.04 -14.20
CA PRO A 544 -15.16 -10.27 -15.38
C PRO A 544 -15.10 -8.76 -15.15
N GLU A 545 -15.97 -8.22 -14.27
CA GLU A 545 -16.09 -6.81 -13.97
C GLU A 545 -15.79 -6.53 -12.49
N GLY A 546 -15.94 -5.28 -12.04
CA GLY A 546 -15.87 -4.88 -10.63
C GLY A 546 -17.21 -5.01 -9.91
N GLY A 547 -17.19 -4.97 -8.56
CA GLY A 547 -18.39 -4.96 -7.72
C GLY A 547 -19.26 -6.20 -7.88
N GLU A 548 -20.57 -5.99 -8.01
CA GLU A 548 -21.56 -7.07 -8.11
C GLU A 548 -21.41 -7.96 -9.37
N ASN A 549 -20.84 -7.42 -10.43
CA ASN A 549 -20.59 -8.15 -11.68
C ASN A 549 -19.21 -8.84 -11.69
N GLY A 550 -18.45 -8.70 -10.61
CA GLY A 550 -17.18 -9.37 -10.38
C GLY A 550 -17.29 -10.60 -9.48
N GLY A 551 -16.22 -10.91 -8.79
CA GLY A 551 -16.18 -11.93 -7.74
C GLY A 551 -16.09 -13.38 -8.25
N THR A 552 -15.73 -13.59 -9.51
CA THR A 552 -15.51 -14.92 -10.09
C THR A 552 -14.09 -15.04 -10.64
N VAL A 553 -13.64 -16.28 -10.86
CA VAL A 553 -12.39 -16.57 -11.56
C VAL A 553 -12.68 -16.66 -13.05
N VAL A 554 -12.08 -15.79 -13.84
CA VAL A 554 -12.27 -15.74 -15.31
C VAL A 554 -11.30 -16.68 -16.01
N ALA A 555 -10.04 -16.70 -15.55
CA ALA A 555 -8.98 -17.50 -16.13
C ALA A 555 -7.97 -17.92 -15.07
N THR A 556 -7.35 -19.09 -15.24
CA THR A 556 -6.18 -19.54 -14.48
C THR A 556 -5.24 -20.27 -15.41
N GLY A 557 -3.95 -20.23 -15.12
CA GLY A 557 -2.89 -20.91 -15.89
C GLY A 557 -1.65 -20.07 -16.03
N THR A 558 -0.76 -20.47 -16.91
CA THR A 558 0.42 -19.68 -17.27
C THR A 558 0.01 -18.40 -18.00
N PRO A 559 0.87 -17.36 -18.04
CA PRO A 559 0.58 -16.15 -18.82
C PRO A 559 0.22 -16.44 -20.28
N GLU A 560 0.85 -17.44 -20.89
CA GLU A 560 0.61 -17.87 -22.27
C GLU A 560 -0.77 -18.53 -22.46
N GLU A 561 -1.24 -19.25 -21.46
CA GLU A 561 -2.57 -19.87 -21.45
C GLU A 561 -3.66 -18.81 -21.25
N VAL A 562 -3.49 -17.91 -20.28
CA VAL A 562 -4.43 -16.82 -19.99
C VAL A 562 -4.53 -15.87 -21.19
N ALA A 563 -3.44 -15.60 -21.92
CA ALA A 563 -3.44 -14.78 -23.13
C ALA A 563 -4.32 -15.32 -24.28
N LYS A 564 -4.71 -16.60 -24.24
CA LYS A 564 -5.62 -17.23 -25.21
C LYS A 564 -7.09 -17.06 -24.83
N ILE A 565 -7.40 -16.70 -23.61
CA ILE A 565 -8.78 -16.62 -23.09
C ILE A 565 -9.36 -15.25 -23.40
N LYS A 566 -10.27 -15.18 -24.38
CA LYS A 566 -10.90 -13.93 -24.85
C LYS A 566 -11.68 -13.15 -23.77
N LYS A 567 -12.20 -13.83 -22.75
CA LYS A 567 -12.94 -13.21 -21.64
C LYS A 567 -12.05 -12.54 -20.61
N SER A 568 -10.75 -12.85 -20.59
CA SER A 568 -9.77 -12.25 -19.69
C SER A 568 -9.26 -10.92 -20.26
N TYR A 569 -9.56 -9.83 -19.59
CA TYR A 569 -8.98 -8.53 -19.95
C TYR A 569 -7.45 -8.56 -19.78
N THR A 570 -6.96 -9.07 -18.65
CA THR A 570 -5.52 -9.26 -18.44
C THR A 570 -4.89 -10.06 -19.57
N GLY A 571 -5.56 -11.16 -20.01
CA GLY A 571 -5.10 -11.99 -21.13
C GLY A 571 -5.00 -11.23 -22.46
N GLN A 572 -5.94 -10.32 -22.72
CA GLN A 572 -5.90 -9.51 -23.94
C GLN A 572 -4.70 -8.54 -23.96
N TYR A 573 -4.43 -7.85 -22.83
CA TYR A 573 -3.32 -6.89 -22.73
C TYR A 573 -1.95 -7.57 -22.69
N ILE A 574 -1.80 -8.66 -21.90
CA ILE A 574 -0.51 -9.35 -21.73
C ILE A 574 0.02 -9.97 -23.03
N LYS A 575 -0.89 -10.29 -23.96
CA LYS A 575 -0.52 -10.89 -25.26
C LYS A 575 0.52 -10.10 -26.03
N LYS A 576 0.51 -8.76 -25.91
CA LYS A 576 1.51 -7.88 -26.55
C LYS A 576 2.88 -8.04 -25.91
N TYR A 577 2.92 -8.19 -24.58
CA TYR A 577 4.15 -8.28 -23.79
C TYR A 577 4.84 -9.65 -23.89
N LEU A 578 4.08 -10.73 -24.12
CA LEU A 578 4.63 -12.08 -24.31
C LEU A 578 5.29 -12.30 -25.67
N LYS A 579 4.91 -11.51 -26.69
CA LYS A 579 5.44 -11.63 -28.06
C LYS A 579 6.75 -10.87 -28.29
N GLY A 580 7.30 -10.22 -27.26
CA GLY A 580 8.54 -9.45 -27.40
C GLY A 580 8.38 -8.17 -28.25
N LYS A 581 7.18 -7.62 -28.27
CA LYS A 581 6.90 -6.30 -28.91
C LYS A 581 7.20 -5.18 -27.96
#